data_762cbd15a951d2f7c60453ab25b3e3e4
#
_entry.id   762cbd15a951d2f7c60453ab25b3e3e4
#
_cell.length_a   1.000
_cell.length_b   1.000
_cell.length_c   1.000
_cell.angle_alpha   90.00
_cell.angle_beta   90.00
_cell.angle_gamma   90.00
#
_symmetry.space_group_name_H-M   'P 1'
#
loop_
_entity.id
_entity.type
_entity.pdbx_description
1 polymer ?
#
loop_
_entity_poly.entity_id
_entity_poly.type
_entity_poly.pdbx_seq_one_letter_code
_entity_poly.pdbx_strand_id
1 'polypeptide(L)'
;PADIESLSVLKDAASCALYGNRASNGVILITTKKGTAGKLSFDLKVNQGIYTRGIKEYARTDARQFMEASWQNLRNARISAGDAPDVAARYASDNLIGEQLYLNIFNKPDKELFDANGHLADGVQMLPGYAEDLDWYKAAIRNGYRQEYLFSGNAANEKSDYYFSLGYLDEEGYVRNSSFDRLSARVSVNLTPVKWLKAGVNLSGSHQNSQITAGDQGASFANAFMYCRQIAPIYPVHLHNADGSYRLTADGKRQYDPGYYTNDQGVETATRNQYVDRHVVWENELDKNRTVRNTLQGIAYMDVKFLKDFTFTVKGDMNLSQSDNNAYNNAIIGDGKGSEGRARRETLRYKSYTFQQQLKWTHLFGPHLFDVLVAHENYSYNYDYMYGFKTAQIFPDRPNFNNFTEITSLDGYEDNYRTESYLGRIRYNYRDRYNLEVSFRRDGSSRFHPDNRWGNFGSVGANWIISEEEFMKGVRWVNNLKLRANYGQVGNDAGAGYYGYMS
;
A
#
# COMPACT_ATOMS: atom_id res chain seq x y z
N PRO A 1 13.21 -5.55 3.70
CA PRO A 1 13.35 -7.01 3.43
C PRO A 1 14.80 -7.48 3.49
N ALA A 2 15.76 -6.70 3.00
CA ALA A 2 17.18 -7.09 2.90
C ALA A 2 17.86 -7.33 4.26
N ASP A 3 17.36 -6.71 5.34
CA ASP A 3 17.86 -6.87 6.71
C ASP A 3 17.20 -8.03 7.47
N ILE A 4 16.26 -8.76 6.85
CA ILE A 4 15.61 -9.91 7.44
C ILE A 4 16.49 -11.14 7.23
N GLU A 5 16.75 -11.88 8.31
CA GLU A 5 17.45 -13.16 8.30
C GLU A 5 16.45 -14.30 8.16
N SER A 6 15.38 -14.28 8.94
CA SER A 6 14.33 -15.31 8.88
C SER A 6 12.95 -14.79 9.26
N LEU A 7 11.94 -15.50 8.78
CA LEU A 7 10.53 -15.29 9.04
C LEU A 7 9.93 -16.59 9.59
N SER A 8 9.28 -16.53 10.75
CA SER A 8 8.56 -17.66 11.33
C SER A 8 7.10 -17.29 11.57
N VAL A 9 6.17 -18.11 11.07
CA VAL A 9 4.75 -17.90 11.25
C VAL A 9 4.20 -18.90 12.25
N LEU A 10 3.74 -18.39 13.39
CA LEU A 10 3.09 -19.19 14.43
C LEU A 10 1.59 -19.23 14.14
N LYS A 11 1.06 -20.42 13.88
CA LYS A 11 -0.35 -20.63 13.50
C LYS A 11 -1.13 -21.45 14.53
N ASP A 12 -0.41 -22.15 15.44
CA ASP A 12 -1.02 -22.99 16.45
C ASP A 12 -1.27 -22.22 17.76
N ALA A 13 -2.34 -22.59 18.46
CA ALA A 13 -2.77 -21.90 19.66
C ALA A 13 -1.73 -21.95 20.81
N ALA A 14 -0.94 -23.02 20.92
CA ALA A 14 0.07 -23.14 21.96
C ALA A 14 1.20 -22.13 21.77
N SER A 15 1.72 -22.01 20.55
CA SER A 15 2.73 -21.00 20.21
C SER A 15 2.21 -19.58 20.32
N CYS A 16 0.93 -19.36 19.99
CA CYS A 16 0.28 -18.05 20.04
C CYS A 16 -0.10 -17.61 21.46
N ALA A 17 -0.36 -18.52 22.38
CA ALA A 17 -0.81 -18.22 23.75
C ALA A 17 0.18 -17.32 24.53
N LEU A 18 1.46 -17.36 24.20
CA LEU A 18 2.48 -16.47 24.78
C LEU A 18 2.28 -15.00 24.41
N TYR A 19 1.55 -14.71 23.34
CA TYR A 19 1.27 -13.36 22.82
C TYR A 19 -0.14 -12.85 23.19
N GLY A 20 -0.93 -13.69 23.88
CA GLY A 20 -2.20 -13.35 24.53
C GLY A 20 -3.29 -12.83 23.59
N ASN A 21 -3.93 -11.74 24.00
CA ASN A 21 -5.07 -11.14 23.33
C ASN A 21 -4.76 -10.54 21.94
N ARG A 22 -3.49 -10.41 21.56
CA ARG A 22 -3.05 -9.92 20.24
C ARG A 22 -2.74 -11.01 19.22
N ALA A 23 -2.86 -12.28 19.61
CA ALA A 23 -2.39 -13.42 18.83
C ALA A 23 -3.50 -14.28 18.18
N SER A 24 -4.77 -13.83 18.23
CA SER A 24 -5.91 -14.58 17.68
C SER A 24 -5.77 -14.90 16.17
N ASN A 25 -5.11 -14.06 15.42
CA ASN A 25 -4.88 -14.22 13.97
C ASN A 25 -3.51 -14.82 13.63
N GLY A 26 -2.81 -15.38 14.64
CA GLY A 26 -1.44 -15.88 14.50
C GLY A 26 -0.39 -14.80 14.77
N VAL A 27 0.88 -15.22 14.75
CA VAL A 27 2.03 -14.36 15.04
C VAL A 27 3.09 -14.54 13.97
N ILE A 28 3.62 -13.44 13.44
CA ILE A 28 4.76 -13.44 12.53
C ILE A 28 5.99 -12.95 13.30
N LEU A 29 6.97 -13.84 13.48
CA LEU A 29 8.25 -13.52 14.08
C LEU A 29 9.25 -13.16 12.99
N ILE A 30 9.79 -11.94 13.05
CA ILE A 30 10.81 -11.45 12.14
C ILE A 30 12.15 -11.43 12.88
N THR A 31 13.08 -12.26 12.44
CA THR A 31 14.47 -12.21 12.91
C THR A 31 15.27 -11.38 11.92
N THR A 32 15.98 -10.41 12.42
CA THR A 32 16.80 -9.51 11.62
C THR A 32 18.27 -9.90 11.70
N LYS A 33 19.03 -9.59 10.66
CA LYS A 33 20.47 -9.86 10.56
C LYS A 33 21.25 -9.26 11.73
N LYS A 34 22.26 -10.00 12.18
CA LYS A 34 23.23 -9.64 13.23
C LYS A 34 24.63 -9.76 12.67
N GLY A 35 25.63 -9.35 13.46
CA GLY A 35 27.02 -9.61 13.14
C GLY A 35 27.31 -11.11 13.11
N THR A 36 28.07 -11.53 12.13
CA THR A 36 28.57 -12.92 11.99
C THR A 36 30.03 -13.00 12.40
N ALA A 37 30.44 -14.14 12.99
CA ALA A 37 31.82 -14.34 13.44
C ALA A 37 32.80 -14.19 12.28
N GLY A 38 33.87 -13.41 12.49
CA GLY A 38 34.87 -13.14 11.48
C GLY A 38 35.32 -11.68 11.45
N LYS A 39 36.13 -11.37 10.44
CA LYS A 39 36.56 -9.99 10.17
C LYS A 39 35.39 -9.15 9.67
N LEU A 40 35.48 -7.85 9.87
CA LEU A 40 34.53 -6.88 9.32
C LEU A 40 34.36 -7.12 7.80
N SER A 41 33.13 -7.39 7.40
CA SER A 41 32.74 -7.58 5.99
C SER A 41 31.75 -6.52 5.57
N PHE A 42 31.82 -6.11 4.32
CA PHE A 42 30.93 -5.16 3.70
C PHE A 42 30.24 -5.79 2.48
N ASP A 43 28.98 -5.50 2.32
CA ASP A 43 28.18 -5.91 1.17
C ASP A 43 27.54 -4.67 0.54
N LEU A 44 27.63 -4.57 -0.79
CA LEU A 44 26.87 -3.62 -1.60
C LEU A 44 25.95 -4.39 -2.55
N LYS A 45 24.65 -4.18 -2.41
CA LYS A 45 23.65 -4.71 -3.35
C LYS A 45 23.10 -3.56 -4.19
N VAL A 46 23.10 -3.77 -5.50
CA VAL A 46 22.53 -2.83 -6.47
C VAL A 46 21.47 -3.59 -7.27
N ASN A 47 20.23 -3.13 -7.21
CA ASN A 47 19.14 -3.64 -8.01
C ASN A 47 18.64 -2.52 -8.94
N GLN A 48 18.63 -2.81 -10.24
CA GLN A 48 18.09 -1.92 -11.27
C GLN A 48 16.94 -2.64 -11.97
N GLY A 49 15.86 -1.94 -12.23
CA GLY A 49 14.70 -2.51 -12.89
C GLY A 49 13.92 -1.49 -13.71
N ILE A 50 13.17 -2.01 -14.67
CA ILE A 50 12.24 -1.23 -15.48
C ILE A 50 10.84 -1.80 -15.22
N TYR A 51 9.91 -0.92 -14.92
CA TYR A 51 8.50 -1.26 -14.82
C TYR A 51 7.82 -1.05 -16.16
N THR A 52 7.25 -2.12 -16.67
CA THR A 52 6.43 -2.09 -17.87
C THR A 52 5.08 -2.73 -17.58
N ARG A 53 4.11 -2.46 -18.42
CA ARG A 53 2.81 -3.11 -18.31
C ARG A 53 2.94 -4.62 -18.58
N GLY A 54 2.67 -5.45 -17.58
CA GLY A 54 2.78 -6.92 -17.68
C GLY A 54 1.57 -7.60 -18.33
N ILE A 55 0.38 -6.98 -18.21
CA ILE A 55 -0.88 -7.53 -18.76
C ILE A 55 -1.29 -6.70 -19.96
N LYS A 56 -1.48 -7.35 -21.11
CA LYS A 56 -1.99 -6.68 -22.31
C LYS A 56 -3.44 -6.22 -22.08
N GLU A 57 -3.78 -5.08 -22.69
CA GLU A 57 -5.17 -4.62 -22.70
C GLU A 57 -6.03 -5.50 -23.63
N TYR A 58 -7.31 -5.53 -23.35
CA TYR A 58 -8.27 -6.13 -24.26
C TYR A 58 -8.27 -5.40 -25.60
N ALA A 59 -8.60 -6.11 -26.67
CA ALA A 59 -8.82 -5.50 -27.96
C ALA A 59 -9.97 -4.48 -27.84
N ARG A 60 -9.75 -3.27 -28.36
CA ARG A 60 -10.73 -2.19 -28.38
C ARG A 60 -11.18 -1.94 -29.80
N THR A 61 -12.38 -1.42 -29.95
CA THR A 61 -12.83 -0.87 -31.23
C THR A 61 -11.92 0.30 -31.62
N ASP A 62 -11.58 0.37 -32.89
CA ASP A 62 -10.93 1.56 -33.44
C ASP A 62 -11.97 2.67 -33.73
N ALA A 63 -11.51 3.83 -34.18
CA ALA A 63 -12.37 4.98 -34.46
C ALA A 63 -13.40 4.67 -35.54
N ARG A 64 -13.01 3.94 -36.61
CA ARG A 64 -13.91 3.53 -37.69
C ARG A 64 -15.03 2.63 -37.16
N GLN A 65 -14.68 1.55 -36.48
CA GLN A 65 -15.63 0.61 -35.91
C GLN A 65 -16.59 1.28 -34.92
N PHE A 66 -16.06 2.22 -34.13
CA PHE A 66 -16.87 2.97 -33.17
C PHE A 66 -17.88 3.88 -33.88
N MET A 67 -17.47 4.59 -34.93
CA MET A 67 -18.33 5.45 -35.73
C MET A 67 -19.46 4.66 -36.41
N GLU A 68 -19.13 3.55 -37.07
CA GLU A 68 -20.09 2.67 -37.74
C GLU A 68 -21.08 2.05 -36.74
N ALA A 69 -20.59 1.60 -35.57
CA ALA A 69 -21.47 1.09 -34.51
C ALA A 69 -22.38 2.18 -33.92
N SER A 70 -21.89 3.40 -33.76
CA SER A 70 -22.68 4.54 -33.28
C SER A 70 -23.76 4.93 -34.29
N TRP A 71 -23.45 4.92 -35.57
CA TRP A 71 -24.44 5.13 -36.63
C TRP A 71 -25.54 4.05 -36.59
N GLN A 72 -25.17 2.76 -36.49
CA GLN A 72 -26.11 1.68 -36.37
C GLN A 72 -27.02 1.83 -35.15
N ASN A 73 -26.43 2.26 -34.01
CA ASN A 73 -27.18 2.48 -32.78
C ASN A 73 -28.24 3.57 -32.96
N LEU A 74 -27.87 4.73 -33.53
CA LEU A 74 -28.78 5.84 -33.78
C LEU A 74 -29.88 5.45 -34.76
N ARG A 75 -29.52 4.79 -35.89
CA ARG A 75 -30.49 4.24 -36.85
C ARG A 75 -31.48 3.30 -36.18
N ASN A 76 -31.00 2.34 -35.39
CA ASN A 76 -31.87 1.37 -34.72
C ASN A 76 -32.80 2.02 -33.67
N ALA A 77 -32.31 3.04 -32.97
CA ALA A 77 -33.14 3.82 -32.06
C ALA A 77 -34.28 4.54 -32.79
N ARG A 78 -34.01 5.10 -33.97
CA ARG A 78 -35.03 5.75 -34.83
C ARG A 78 -36.06 4.75 -35.37
N ILE A 79 -35.61 3.56 -35.79
CA ILE A 79 -36.54 2.47 -36.23
C ILE A 79 -37.42 2.06 -35.06
N SER A 80 -36.86 1.92 -33.86
CA SER A 80 -37.64 1.57 -32.65
C SER A 80 -38.63 2.67 -32.27
N ALA A 81 -38.41 3.91 -32.66
CA ALA A 81 -39.30 5.04 -32.50
C ALA A 81 -40.38 5.13 -33.58
N GLY A 82 -40.34 4.26 -34.60
CA GLY A 82 -41.34 4.15 -35.64
C GLY A 82 -40.96 4.69 -37.02
N ASP A 83 -39.72 5.13 -37.22
CA ASP A 83 -39.28 5.57 -38.53
C ASP A 83 -39.08 4.42 -39.50
N ALA A 84 -39.35 4.66 -40.81
CA ALA A 84 -39.00 3.68 -41.84
C ALA A 84 -37.47 3.51 -41.93
N PRO A 85 -36.96 2.33 -42.29
CA PRO A 85 -35.51 2.03 -42.26
C PRO A 85 -34.61 2.97 -43.07
N ASP A 86 -35.09 3.47 -44.21
CA ASP A 86 -34.39 4.43 -45.09
C ASP A 86 -34.40 5.84 -44.50
N VAL A 87 -35.48 6.27 -43.88
CA VAL A 87 -35.60 7.53 -43.13
C VAL A 87 -34.64 7.52 -41.92
N ALA A 88 -34.66 6.43 -41.16
CA ALA A 88 -33.79 6.26 -40.00
C ALA A 88 -32.28 6.25 -40.37
N ALA A 89 -31.93 5.61 -41.51
CA ALA A 89 -30.55 5.62 -42.03
C ALA A 89 -30.10 7.01 -42.42
N ARG A 90 -30.92 7.74 -43.14
CA ARG A 90 -30.62 9.16 -43.53
C ARG A 90 -30.49 10.02 -42.29
N TYR A 91 -31.40 9.89 -41.32
CA TYR A 91 -31.35 10.61 -40.07
C TYR A 91 -30.03 10.37 -39.35
N ALA A 92 -29.59 9.10 -39.23
CA ALA A 92 -28.35 8.74 -38.60
C ALA A 92 -27.14 9.38 -39.30
N SER A 93 -27.06 9.38 -40.61
CA SER A 93 -26.01 10.02 -41.39
C SER A 93 -25.97 11.56 -41.21
N ASP A 94 -27.15 12.18 -41.15
CA ASP A 94 -27.24 13.65 -41.06
C ASP A 94 -26.98 14.20 -39.65
N ASN A 95 -27.24 13.39 -38.58
CA ASN A 95 -27.33 13.91 -37.21
C ASN A 95 -26.36 13.26 -36.22
N LEU A 96 -25.68 12.14 -36.53
CA LEU A 96 -24.80 11.45 -35.63
C LEU A 96 -23.75 12.34 -34.96
N ILE A 97 -23.07 13.17 -35.79
CA ILE A 97 -22.05 14.08 -35.26
C ILE A 97 -22.69 15.19 -34.42
N GLY A 98 -23.73 15.86 -34.97
CA GLY A 98 -24.34 17.00 -34.30
C GLY A 98 -25.11 16.71 -33.02
N GLU A 99 -25.64 15.48 -32.86
CA GLU A 99 -26.50 15.15 -31.72
C GLU A 99 -25.86 14.18 -30.70
N GLN A 100 -24.87 13.37 -31.12
CA GLN A 100 -24.32 12.34 -30.25
C GLN A 100 -22.81 12.41 -30.03
N LEU A 101 -22.04 12.61 -31.09
CA LEU A 101 -20.57 12.51 -30.97
C LEU A 101 -19.88 13.86 -30.84
N TYR A 102 -20.47 14.92 -31.43
CA TYR A 102 -20.03 16.31 -31.36
C TYR A 102 -18.60 16.58 -31.89
N LEU A 103 -17.95 15.56 -32.46
CA LEU A 103 -16.60 15.67 -33.04
C LEU A 103 -16.48 14.82 -34.29
N ASN A 104 -16.06 15.46 -35.39
CA ASN A 104 -15.67 14.79 -36.62
C ASN A 104 -14.14 14.83 -36.75
N ILE A 105 -13.53 13.67 -36.82
CA ILE A 105 -12.07 13.50 -36.92
C ILE A 105 -11.62 13.11 -38.33
N PHE A 106 -12.54 13.21 -39.32
CA PHE A 106 -12.32 12.77 -40.70
C PHE A 106 -12.34 13.94 -41.68
N ASN A 107 -11.81 13.68 -42.87
CA ASN A 107 -11.59 14.65 -43.93
C ASN A 107 -12.85 14.99 -44.77
N LYS A 108 -14.02 14.45 -44.42
CA LYS A 108 -15.29 14.76 -45.12
C LYS A 108 -16.29 15.46 -44.19
N PRO A 109 -17.21 16.27 -44.74
CA PRO A 109 -18.30 16.86 -43.97
C PRO A 109 -19.15 15.79 -43.24
N ASP A 110 -19.76 16.13 -42.12
CA ASP A 110 -20.51 15.24 -41.26
C ASP A 110 -21.54 14.37 -41.99
N LYS A 111 -22.29 14.97 -42.92
CA LYS A 111 -23.34 14.32 -43.72
C LYS A 111 -22.82 13.42 -44.84
N GLU A 112 -21.54 13.47 -45.14
CA GLU A 112 -20.87 12.70 -46.19
C GLU A 112 -19.98 11.57 -45.63
N LEU A 113 -20.02 11.34 -44.30
CA LEU A 113 -19.18 10.35 -43.64
C LEU A 113 -19.61 8.93 -43.93
N PHE A 114 -20.92 8.67 -44.11
CA PHE A 114 -21.45 7.30 -44.16
C PHE A 114 -22.13 7.02 -45.53
N ASP A 115 -21.99 5.79 -45.99
CA ASP A 115 -22.78 5.24 -47.05
C ASP A 115 -24.22 4.89 -46.61
N ALA A 116 -25.06 4.39 -47.50
CA ALA A 116 -26.42 4.00 -47.20
C ALA A 116 -26.55 2.82 -46.20
N ASN A 117 -25.48 2.06 -45.99
CA ASN A 117 -25.42 0.91 -45.09
C ASN A 117 -24.81 1.27 -43.74
N GLY A 118 -24.30 2.48 -43.58
CA GLY A 118 -23.68 2.96 -42.34
C GLY A 118 -22.19 2.61 -42.19
N HIS A 119 -21.53 2.23 -43.27
CA HIS A 119 -20.10 2.15 -43.35
C HIS A 119 -19.50 3.51 -43.68
N LEU A 120 -18.27 3.80 -43.21
CA LEU A 120 -17.57 5.00 -43.65
C LEU A 120 -17.40 4.98 -45.19
N ALA A 121 -17.88 6.04 -45.81
CA ALA A 121 -17.91 6.18 -47.26
C ALA A 121 -16.51 6.15 -47.92
N ASP A 122 -16.44 5.81 -49.20
CA ASP A 122 -15.16 5.76 -49.93
C ASP A 122 -14.42 7.08 -49.85
N GLY A 123 -13.11 7.00 -49.60
CA GLY A 123 -12.23 8.17 -49.46
C GLY A 123 -12.32 8.91 -48.14
N VAL A 124 -13.11 8.46 -47.20
CA VAL A 124 -13.07 8.95 -45.80
C VAL A 124 -11.78 8.50 -45.12
N GLN A 125 -10.98 9.46 -44.72
CA GLN A 125 -9.69 9.26 -44.02
C GLN A 125 -9.64 10.11 -42.76
N MET A 126 -8.99 9.60 -41.72
CA MET A 126 -8.74 10.36 -40.51
C MET A 126 -7.83 11.57 -40.85
N LEU A 127 -8.15 12.71 -40.25
CA LEU A 127 -7.32 13.91 -40.37
C LEU A 127 -5.94 13.72 -39.76
N PRO A 128 -4.89 14.35 -40.29
CA PRO A 128 -3.55 14.28 -39.72
C PRO A 128 -3.52 14.66 -38.24
N GLY A 129 -2.67 14.01 -37.46
CA GLY A 129 -2.53 14.29 -36.02
C GLY A 129 -3.44 13.48 -35.12
N TYR A 130 -4.68 13.15 -35.51
CA TYR A 130 -5.58 12.39 -34.66
C TYR A 130 -5.11 10.96 -34.42
N ALA A 131 -4.58 10.26 -35.42
CA ALA A 131 -4.15 8.87 -35.28
C ALA A 131 -3.15 8.62 -34.12
N GLU A 132 -2.29 9.60 -33.86
CA GLU A 132 -1.31 9.53 -32.78
C GLU A 132 -1.88 9.97 -31.43
N ASP A 133 -2.95 10.77 -31.45
CA ASP A 133 -3.50 11.45 -30.28
C ASP A 133 -4.72 10.73 -29.67
N LEU A 134 -5.22 9.66 -30.31
CA LEU A 134 -6.30 8.82 -29.78
C LEU A 134 -5.80 7.75 -28.81
N ASP A 135 -4.49 7.54 -28.67
CA ASP A 135 -3.91 6.56 -27.75
C ASP A 135 -3.72 7.13 -26.34
N TRP A 136 -4.78 7.14 -25.57
CA TRP A 136 -4.80 7.58 -24.19
C TRP A 136 -3.87 6.79 -23.27
N TYR A 137 -3.62 5.50 -23.59
CA TYR A 137 -2.64 4.72 -22.79
C TYR A 137 -1.23 5.23 -22.99
N LYS A 138 -0.83 5.53 -24.23
CA LYS A 138 0.48 6.11 -24.52
C LYS A 138 0.66 7.47 -23.83
N ALA A 139 -0.42 8.25 -23.70
CA ALA A 139 -0.40 9.52 -23.00
C ALA A 139 -0.31 9.36 -21.47
N ALA A 140 -1.05 8.41 -20.89
CA ALA A 140 -1.17 8.25 -19.44
C ALA A 140 -0.07 7.38 -18.80
N ILE A 141 0.57 6.49 -19.60
CA ILE A 141 1.52 5.48 -19.11
C ILE A 141 2.90 5.75 -19.71
N ARG A 142 3.92 5.34 -18.96
CA ARG A 142 5.34 5.35 -19.38
C ARG A 142 6.02 4.06 -18.94
N ASN A 143 7.24 3.84 -19.37
CA ASN A 143 8.11 2.91 -18.69
C ASN A 143 8.60 3.57 -17.39
N GLY A 144 8.34 2.92 -16.27
CA GLY A 144 8.88 3.32 -14.99
C GLY A 144 10.24 2.71 -14.72
N TYR A 145 10.92 3.15 -13.70
CA TYR A 145 12.20 2.57 -13.29
C TYR A 145 12.25 2.32 -11.78
N ARG A 146 13.18 1.44 -11.38
CA ARG A 146 13.53 1.18 -10.00
C ARG A 146 15.02 1.13 -9.84
N GLN A 147 15.53 1.85 -8.85
CA GLN A 147 16.91 1.81 -8.41
C GLN A 147 16.95 1.54 -6.92
N GLU A 148 17.67 0.51 -6.50
CA GLU A 148 17.85 0.19 -5.09
C GLU A 148 19.33 -0.05 -4.81
N TYR A 149 19.85 0.66 -3.84
CA TYR A 149 21.20 0.55 -3.33
C TYR A 149 21.13 0.17 -1.86
N LEU A 150 21.80 -0.90 -1.47
CA LEU A 150 21.90 -1.30 -0.09
C LEU A 150 23.38 -1.54 0.24
N PHE A 151 23.90 -0.74 1.12
CA PHE A 151 25.21 -0.94 1.73
C PHE A 151 25.04 -1.49 3.13
N SER A 152 25.75 -2.55 3.49
CA SER A 152 25.72 -3.12 4.83
C SER A 152 27.09 -3.60 5.26
N GLY A 153 27.32 -3.62 6.57
CA GLY A 153 28.53 -4.15 7.16
C GLY A 153 28.21 -4.92 8.43
N ASN A 154 28.99 -5.98 8.66
CA ASN A 154 28.82 -6.82 9.84
C ASN A 154 30.17 -7.34 10.34
N ALA A 155 30.26 -7.53 11.65
CA ALA A 155 31.39 -8.16 12.33
C ALA A 155 30.91 -8.77 13.64
N ALA A 156 31.58 -9.82 14.10
CA ALA A 156 31.41 -10.34 15.44
C ALA A 156 32.71 -10.93 15.98
N ASN A 157 32.89 -10.83 17.30
CA ASN A 157 33.88 -11.51 18.09
C ASN A 157 33.23 -12.15 19.34
N GLU A 158 34.02 -12.73 20.22
CA GLU A 158 33.49 -13.42 21.41
C GLU A 158 32.69 -12.52 22.36
N LYS A 159 32.91 -11.19 22.34
CA LYS A 159 32.32 -10.23 23.27
C LYS A 159 31.33 -9.26 22.64
N SER A 160 31.26 -9.22 21.30
CA SER A 160 30.41 -8.24 20.62
C SER A 160 30.06 -8.69 19.20
N ASP A 161 28.87 -8.32 18.75
CA ASP A 161 28.48 -8.36 17.35
C ASP A 161 27.88 -7.02 16.91
N TYR A 162 28.15 -6.68 15.65
CA TYR A 162 27.73 -5.42 15.05
C TYR A 162 27.17 -5.68 13.66
N TYR A 163 26.06 -5.04 13.37
CA TYR A 163 25.49 -4.96 12.05
C TYR A 163 25.00 -3.55 11.78
N PHE A 164 25.26 -3.04 10.58
CA PHE A 164 24.64 -1.81 10.11
C PHE A 164 24.23 -1.94 8.65
N SER A 165 23.23 -1.19 8.25
CA SER A 165 22.82 -1.06 6.85
C SER A 165 22.35 0.37 6.56
N LEU A 166 22.57 0.79 5.30
CA LEU A 166 22.05 2.01 4.72
C LEU A 166 21.45 1.65 3.36
N GLY A 167 20.18 1.94 3.16
CA GLY A 167 19.45 1.63 1.95
C GLY A 167 18.80 2.87 1.33
N TYR A 168 18.95 3.02 0.02
CA TYR A 168 18.24 4.00 -0.78
C TYR A 168 17.45 3.27 -1.87
N LEU A 169 16.18 3.58 -2.00
CA LEU A 169 15.27 3.08 -3.02
C LEU A 169 14.63 4.27 -3.70
N ASP A 170 14.64 4.27 -5.03
CA ASP A 170 13.97 5.25 -5.87
C ASP A 170 13.20 4.52 -6.97
N GLU A 171 11.90 4.79 -7.05
CA GLU A 171 10.99 4.14 -7.98
C GLU A 171 10.11 5.18 -8.68
N GLU A 172 10.08 5.14 -9.98
CA GLU A 172 9.03 5.77 -10.79
C GLU A 172 8.06 4.70 -11.29
N GLY A 173 6.77 4.91 -11.02
CA GLY A 173 5.72 4.02 -11.52
C GLY A 173 5.50 4.14 -13.03
N TYR A 174 4.88 3.14 -13.61
CA TYR A 174 4.51 3.15 -15.03
C TYR A 174 3.26 4.02 -15.34
N VAL A 175 2.49 4.43 -14.37
CA VAL A 175 1.52 5.53 -14.50
C VAL A 175 2.26 6.84 -14.27
N ARG A 176 2.09 7.82 -15.16
CA ARG A 176 2.74 9.13 -15.04
C ARG A 176 2.39 9.78 -13.71
N ASN A 177 3.32 10.55 -13.16
CA ASN A 177 3.18 11.25 -11.88
C ASN A 177 3.00 10.32 -10.66
N SER A 178 3.44 9.07 -10.74
CA SER A 178 3.57 8.18 -9.59
C SER A 178 5.05 7.90 -9.29
N SER A 179 5.44 8.06 -8.02
CA SER A 179 6.82 7.83 -7.56
C SER A 179 6.87 7.43 -6.10
N PHE A 180 7.95 6.76 -5.74
CA PHE A 180 8.25 6.38 -4.36
C PHE A 180 9.75 6.42 -4.13
N ASP A 181 10.19 7.15 -3.13
CA ASP A 181 11.56 7.11 -2.65
C ASP A 181 11.65 6.77 -1.17
N ARG A 182 12.71 6.09 -0.77
CA ARG A 182 12.95 5.71 0.61
C ARG A 182 14.43 5.69 0.94
N LEU A 183 14.80 6.45 1.96
CA LEU A 183 16.06 6.30 2.67
C LEU A 183 15.81 5.48 3.94
N SER A 184 16.61 4.46 4.21
CA SER A 184 16.50 3.62 5.40
C SER A 184 17.88 3.35 6.01
N ALA A 185 17.94 3.32 7.34
CA ALA A 185 19.16 2.99 8.06
C ALA A 185 18.84 2.04 9.22
N ARG A 186 19.80 1.18 9.54
CA ARG A 186 19.71 0.27 10.67
C ARG A 186 21.09 0.07 11.32
N VAL A 187 21.07 -0.04 12.65
CA VAL A 187 22.22 -0.40 13.46
C VAL A 187 21.79 -1.44 14.50
N SER A 188 22.54 -2.50 14.64
CA SER A 188 22.38 -3.51 15.68
C SER A 188 23.71 -3.77 16.35
N VAL A 189 23.76 -3.63 17.66
CA VAL A 189 24.95 -3.85 18.49
C VAL A 189 24.56 -4.75 19.64
N ASN A 190 25.27 -5.87 19.83
CA ASN A 190 25.14 -6.72 21.00
C ASN A 190 26.51 -6.85 21.67
N LEU A 191 26.53 -6.75 22.99
CA LEU A 191 27.74 -6.76 23.80
C LEU A 191 27.62 -7.85 24.89
N THR A 192 28.69 -8.58 25.12
CA THR A 192 28.83 -9.55 26.22
C THR A 192 30.14 -9.21 26.96
N PRO A 193 30.19 -8.07 27.67
CA PRO A 193 31.42 -7.58 28.27
C PRO A 193 31.97 -8.56 29.31
N VAL A 194 31.10 -9.26 30.01
CA VAL A 194 31.43 -10.32 30.99
C VAL A 194 30.44 -11.47 30.82
N LYS A 195 30.81 -12.69 31.27
CA LYS A 195 30.02 -13.93 31.08
C LYS A 195 28.60 -13.88 31.64
N TRP A 196 28.37 -13.04 32.62
CA TRP A 196 27.07 -12.90 33.29
C TRP A 196 26.21 -11.74 32.76
N LEU A 197 26.75 -10.86 31.89
CA LEU A 197 26.03 -9.69 31.37
C LEU A 197 26.05 -9.70 29.86
N LYS A 198 24.87 -9.63 29.25
CA LYS A 198 24.68 -9.34 27.83
C LYS A 198 23.73 -8.17 27.67
N ALA A 199 24.03 -7.26 26.78
CA ALA A 199 23.17 -6.13 26.43
C ALA A 199 23.15 -5.92 24.91
N GLY A 200 22.08 -5.36 24.40
CA GLY A 200 22.01 -5.06 22.99
C GLY A 200 21.04 -3.92 22.67
N VAL A 201 21.31 -3.28 21.55
CA VAL A 201 20.47 -2.23 20.96
C VAL A 201 20.31 -2.51 19.48
N ASN A 202 19.10 -2.37 18.99
CA ASN A 202 18.74 -2.46 17.58
C ASN A 202 17.88 -1.25 17.24
N LEU A 203 18.40 -0.36 16.41
CA LEU A 203 17.71 0.83 15.94
C LEU A 203 17.54 0.76 14.43
N SER A 204 16.36 1.08 13.94
CA SER A 204 16.10 1.23 12.51
C SER A 204 15.18 2.41 12.25
N GLY A 205 15.43 3.11 11.15
CA GLY A 205 14.62 4.25 10.76
C GLY A 205 14.46 4.31 9.26
N SER A 206 13.40 4.98 8.82
CA SER A 206 13.22 5.30 7.40
C SER A 206 12.52 6.63 7.20
N HIS A 207 12.94 7.32 6.16
CA HIS A 207 12.24 8.44 5.55
C HIS A 207 11.70 7.99 4.20
N GLN A 208 10.41 8.15 3.97
CA GLN A 208 9.72 7.73 2.75
C GLN A 208 8.95 8.92 2.19
N ASN A 209 8.96 9.04 0.87
CA ASN A 209 8.20 10.02 0.16
C ASN A 209 7.50 9.31 -1.00
N SER A 210 6.19 9.45 -1.11
CA SER A 210 5.40 8.85 -2.18
C SER A 210 4.50 9.90 -2.82
N GLN A 211 4.47 9.90 -4.14
CA GLN A 211 3.50 10.60 -4.95
C GLN A 211 2.62 9.56 -5.62
N ILE A 212 1.32 9.62 -5.37
CA ILE A 212 0.34 8.75 -6.02
C ILE A 212 -0.54 9.57 -6.94
N THR A 213 -1.03 8.95 -8.01
CA THR A 213 -1.97 9.61 -8.93
C THR A 213 -3.33 9.78 -8.27
N ALA A 214 -4.06 10.81 -8.65
CA ALA A 214 -5.45 10.95 -8.26
C ALA A 214 -6.25 9.74 -8.76
N GLY A 215 -7.20 9.25 -7.95
CA GLY A 215 -8.08 8.17 -8.35
C GLY A 215 -7.46 6.78 -8.44
N ASP A 216 -6.42 6.49 -7.68
CA ASP A 216 -5.87 5.14 -7.52
C ASP A 216 -6.89 4.15 -6.90
N GLN A 217 -7.98 4.66 -6.33
CA GLN A 217 -9.04 3.88 -5.71
C GLN A 217 -10.18 3.54 -6.69
N GLY A 218 -10.06 2.36 -7.30
CA GLY A 218 -11.15 1.59 -7.91
C GLY A 218 -12.00 2.33 -8.95
N ALA A 219 -13.15 2.81 -8.56
CA ALA A 219 -14.19 3.36 -9.43
C ALA A 219 -14.10 4.87 -9.69
N SER A 220 -13.01 5.54 -9.30
CA SER A 220 -12.84 6.98 -9.55
C SER A 220 -12.64 7.26 -11.03
N PHE A 221 -13.31 8.28 -11.56
CA PHE A 221 -13.11 8.78 -12.94
C PHE A 221 -11.69 9.31 -13.20
N ALA A 222 -10.94 9.62 -12.16
CA ALA A 222 -9.53 9.97 -12.24
C ALA A 222 -8.61 8.74 -12.36
N ASN A 223 -9.14 7.51 -12.30
CA ASN A 223 -8.37 6.29 -12.51
C ASN A 223 -7.94 6.17 -13.96
N ALA A 224 -6.63 6.19 -14.21
CA ALA A 224 -6.06 6.19 -15.56
C ALA A 224 -6.50 4.97 -16.40
N PHE A 225 -6.61 3.79 -15.80
CA PHE A 225 -7.01 2.58 -16.53
C PHE A 225 -8.48 2.60 -16.88
N MET A 226 -9.34 2.99 -15.93
CA MET A 226 -10.78 3.09 -16.17
C MET A 226 -11.07 4.13 -17.24
N TYR A 227 -10.48 5.32 -17.11
CA TYR A 227 -10.64 6.39 -18.09
C TYR A 227 -10.19 5.94 -19.50
N CYS A 228 -8.96 5.42 -19.62
CA CYS A 228 -8.42 4.97 -20.92
C CYS A 228 -9.23 3.83 -21.55
N ARG A 229 -9.94 3.02 -20.75
CA ARG A 229 -10.82 1.95 -21.26
C ARG A 229 -12.16 2.45 -21.77
N GLN A 230 -12.69 3.48 -21.14
CA GLN A 230 -14.08 3.92 -21.36
C GLN A 230 -14.20 5.09 -22.31
N ILE A 231 -13.18 5.92 -22.44
CA ILE A 231 -13.19 7.05 -23.39
C ILE A 231 -13.38 6.52 -24.82
N ALA A 232 -14.31 7.11 -25.55
CA ALA A 232 -14.56 6.68 -26.93
C ALA A 232 -13.32 6.94 -27.83
N PRO A 233 -12.99 6.02 -28.75
CA PRO A 233 -11.75 6.07 -29.53
C PRO A 233 -11.74 7.14 -30.63
N ILE A 234 -12.65 8.09 -30.57
CA ILE A 234 -12.71 9.28 -31.42
C ILE A 234 -12.31 10.56 -30.68
N TYR A 235 -12.30 10.55 -29.33
CA TYR A 235 -11.93 11.73 -28.56
C TYR A 235 -10.42 11.75 -28.31
N PRO A 236 -9.72 12.80 -28.78
CA PRO A 236 -8.27 12.90 -28.68
C PRO A 236 -7.83 13.35 -27.29
N VAL A 237 -6.54 13.21 -27.02
CA VAL A 237 -5.90 13.74 -25.80
C VAL A 237 -5.82 15.27 -25.85
N HIS A 238 -5.57 15.82 -27.04
CA HIS A 238 -5.40 17.27 -27.24
C HIS A 238 -6.45 17.85 -28.20
N LEU A 239 -6.66 19.13 -28.11
CA LEU A 239 -7.51 19.85 -29.06
C LEU A 239 -6.81 19.98 -30.43
N HIS A 240 -7.59 19.84 -31.50
CA HIS A 240 -7.15 19.99 -32.87
C HIS A 240 -7.91 21.11 -33.58
N ASN A 241 -7.27 21.70 -34.59
CA ASN A 241 -7.87 22.60 -35.56
C ASN A 241 -8.65 21.79 -36.61
N ALA A 242 -9.43 22.46 -37.44
CA ALA A 242 -10.24 21.81 -38.47
C ALA A 242 -9.40 21.04 -39.55
N ASP A 243 -8.14 21.35 -39.70
CA ASP A 243 -7.20 20.65 -40.57
C ASP A 243 -6.51 19.45 -39.93
N GLY A 244 -6.81 19.17 -38.68
CA GLY A 244 -6.21 18.09 -37.87
C GLY A 244 -4.90 18.47 -37.17
N SER A 245 -4.38 19.68 -37.36
CA SER A 245 -3.21 20.17 -36.62
C SER A 245 -3.56 20.44 -35.13
N TYR A 246 -2.56 20.32 -34.23
CA TYR A 246 -2.77 20.60 -32.81
C TYR A 246 -3.05 22.08 -32.54
N ARG A 247 -4.03 22.35 -31.68
CA ARG A 247 -4.18 23.66 -31.04
C ARG A 247 -3.10 23.87 -30.02
N LEU A 248 -2.43 25.02 -30.08
CA LEU A 248 -1.34 25.34 -29.16
C LEU A 248 -1.74 26.45 -28.20
N THR A 249 -1.18 26.37 -26.99
CA THR A 249 -1.20 27.44 -26.00
C THR A 249 -0.29 28.58 -26.42
N ALA A 250 -0.35 29.71 -25.73
CA ALA A 250 0.51 30.86 -26.04
C ALA A 250 2.02 30.56 -25.86
N ASP A 251 2.36 29.57 -25.04
CA ASP A 251 3.74 29.08 -24.80
C ASP A 251 4.12 27.91 -25.74
N GLY A 252 3.29 27.60 -26.74
CA GLY A 252 3.57 26.61 -27.78
C GLY A 252 3.34 25.16 -27.42
N LYS A 253 2.70 24.87 -26.27
CA LYS A 253 2.32 23.52 -25.89
C LYS A 253 0.99 23.12 -26.50
N ARG A 254 0.78 21.82 -26.67
CA ARG A 254 -0.52 21.27 -27.10
C ARG A 254 -1.57 21.53 -26.03
N GLN A 255 -2.75 22.01 -26.41
CA GLN A 255 -3.87 22.21 -25.49
C GLN A 255 -4.56 20.88 -25.25
N TYR A 256 -4.80 20.53 -23.98
CA TYR A 256 -5.59 19.36 -23.62
C TYR A 256 -7.07 19.53 -23.99
N ASP A 257 -7.75 18.44 -24.36
CA ASP A 257 -9.17 18.42 -24.69
C ASP A 257 -10.05 18.30 -23.43
N PRO A 258 -10.71 19.37 -22.93
CA PRO A 258 -11.57 19.30 -21.76
C PRO A 258 -12.93 18.66 -22.04
N GLY A 259 -13.23 18.32 -23.29
CA GLY A 259 -14.48 17.71 -23.71
C GLY A 259 -15.58 18.67 -24.09
N TYR A 260 -15.30 19.96 -24.20
CA TYR A 260 -16.18 20.94 -24.84
C TYR A 260 -15.45 21.68 -25.95
N TYR A 261 -16.20 21.94 -27.00
CA TYR A 261 -15.69 22.48 -28.23
C TYR A 261 -16.19 23.91 -28.40
N THR A 262 -15.31 24.81 -28.81
CA THR A 262 -15.61 26.22 -29.02
C THR A 262 -15.38 26.60 -30.46
N ASN A 263 -16.18 27.53 -30.96
CA ASN A 263 -15.91 28.18 -32.24
C ASN A 263 -14.70 29.15 -32.17
N ASP A 264 -14.35 29.78 -33.28
CA ASP A 264 -13.22 30.71 -33.38
C ASP A 264 -13.38 31.97 -32.49
N GLN A 265 -14.61 32.25 -32.02
CA GLN A 265 -14.90 33.36 -31.12
C GLN A 265 -14.85 32.91 -29.62
N GLY A 266 -14.49 31.66 -29.36
CA GLY A 266 -14.44 31.12 -28.00
C GLY A 266 -15.80 30.76 -27.38
N VAL A 267 -16.88 30.79 -28.20
CA VAL A 267 -18.22 30.39 -27.77
C VAL A 267 -18.34 28.88 -27.81
N GLU A 268 -18.78 28.26 -26.71
CA GLU A 268 -19.04 26.81 -26.64
C GLU A 268 -20.15 26.45 -27.63
N THR A 269 -19.86 25.51 -28.52
CA THR A 269 -20.79 25.05 -29.57
C THR A 269 -21.27 23.63 -29.31
N ALA A 270 -20.53 22.82 -28.57
CA ALA A 270 -20.85 21.44 -28.27
C ALA A 270 -20.03 20.90 -27.10
N THR A 271 -20.55 19.85 -26.45
CA THR A 271 -19.85 19.05 -25.45
C THR A 271 -19.88 17.58 -25.84
N ARG A 272 -18.77 16.87 -25.66
CA ARG A 272 -18.78 15.41 -25.83
C ARG A 272 -19.68 14.75 -24.78
N ASN A 273 -20.26 13.61 -25.11
CA ASN A 273 -21.17 12.89 -24.20
C ASN A 273 -20.48 12.10 -23.09
N GLN A 274 -19.15 12.09 -23.04
CA GLN A 274 -18.35 11.35 -22.08
C GLN A 274 -17.25 12.24 -21.48
N TYR A 275 -17.04 12.12 -20.16
CA TYR A 275 -15.91 12.72 -19.47
C TYR A 275 -15.71 14.23 -19.71
N VAL A 276 -16.81 14.99 -19.81
CA VAL A 276 -16.74 16.46 -19.84
C VAL A 276 -16.11 16.97 -18.55
N ASP A 277 -15.22 17.94 -18.64
CA ASP A 277 -14.42 18.43 -17.52
C ASP A 277 -13.55 17.37 -16.83
N ARG A 278 -13.23 16.29 -17.54
CA ARG A 278 -12.34 15.23 -17.07
C ARG A 278 -11.25 14.97 -18.10
N HIS A 279 -10.01 14.85 -17.60
CA HIS A 279 -8.87 14.55 -18.45
C HIS A 279 -7.73 13.92 -17.64
N VAL A 280 -7.69 12.61 -17.62
CA VAL A 280 -6.83 11.87 -16.69
C VAL A 280 -5.34 12.25 -16.76
N VAL A 281 -4.82 12.59 -17.93
CA VAL A 281 -3.41 13.01 -18.08
C VAL A 281 -3.21 14.41 -17.51
N TRP A 282 -4.07 15.35 -17.86
CA TRP A 282 -4.01 16.73 -17.39
C TRP A 282 -4.27 16.84 -15.88
N GLU A 283 -5.29 16.14 -15.37
CA GLU A 283 -5.55 16.03 -13.94
C GLU A 283 -4.32 15.51 -13.19
N ASN A 284 -3.69 14.42 -13.67
CA ASN A 284 -2.49 13.87 -13.05
C ASN A 284 -1.27 14.79 -13.08
N GLU A 285 -1.17 15.69 -14.04
CA GLU A 285 -0.09 16.68 -14.10
C GLU A 285 -0.30 17.81 -13.08
N LEU A 286 -1.54 18.27 -12.93
CA LEU A 286 -1.90 19.41 -12.08
C LEU A 286 -2.11 19.00 -10.62
N ASP A 287 -2.71 17.83 -10.39
CA ASP A 287 -3.05 17.34 -9.05
C ASP A 287 -1.82 16.76 -8.35
N LYS A 288 -1.79 16.87 -7.03
CA LYS A 288 -0.71 16.33 -6.20
C LYS A 288 -1.32 15.54 -5.05
N ASN A 289 -0.75 14.38 -4.79
CA ASN A 289 -1.12 13.56 -3.62
C ASN A 289 0.16 12.94 -3.05
N ARG A 290 0.82 13.73 -2.21
CA ARG A 290 2.13 13.40 -1.65
C ARG A 290 2.00 12.98 -0.19
N THR A 291 2.59 11.84 0.14
CA THR A 291 2.72 11.36 1.51
C THR A 291 4.20 11.27 1.90
N VAL A 292 4.55 11.95 2.98
CA VAL A 292 5.86 11.81 3.63
C VAL A 292 5.68 10.98 4.88
N ARG A 293 6.45 9.88 5.03
CA ARG A 293 6.41 9.04 6.22
C ARG A 293 7.78 8.90 6.84
N ASN A 294 7.88 9.18 8.13
CA ASN A 294 9.05 8.98 8.95
C ASN A 294 8.79 7.87 9.96
N THR A 295 9.68 6.88 10.06
CA THR A 295 9.59 5.82 11.05
C THR A 295 10.88 5.69 11.84
N LEU A 296 10.75 5.40 13.13
CA LEU A 296 11.85 5.04 14.00
C LEU A 296 11.42 3.87 14.87
N GLN A 297 12.18 2.78 14.83
CA GLN A 297 11.97 1.60 15.66
C GLN A 297 13.24 1.35 16.47
N GLY A 298 13.06 1.01 17.75
CA GLY A 298 14.16 0.76 18.64
C GLY A 298 13.85 -0.39 19.59
N ILE A 299 14.81 -1.29 19.76
CA ILE A 299 14.78 -2.35 20.77
C ILE A 299 16.07 -2.25 21.57
N ALA A 300 15.96 -2.22 22.89
CA ALA A 300 17.09 -2.35 23.80
C ALA A 300 16.80 -3.45 24.80
N TYR A 301 17.81 -4.23 25.15
CA TYR A 301 17.69 -5.28 26.17
C TYR A 301 18.96 -5.46 26.98
N MET A 302 18.79 -6.03 28.16
CA MET A 302 19.86 -6.44 29.05
C MET A 302 19.51 -7.78 29.68
N ASP A 303 20.41 -8.75 29.57
CA ASP A 303 20.34 -10.07 30.19
C ASP A 303 21.39 -10.15 31.30
N VAL A 304 20.96 -10.48 32.50
CA VAL A 304 21.82 -10.73 33.66
C VAL A 304 21.71 -12.19 34.07
N LYS A 305 22.79 -12.95 33.94
CA LYS A 305 22.87 -14.35 34.37
C LYS A 305 23.39 -14.43 35.81
N PHE A 306 22.74 -15.20 36.68
CA PHE A 306 23.12 -15.36 38.05
C PHE A 306 22.74 -16.79 38.57
N LEU A 307 23.36 -17.20 39.63
CA LEU A 307 23.17 -18.55 40.24
C LEU A 307 23.24 -19.68 39.19
N LYS A 308 24.08 -19.53 38.16
CA LYS A 308 24.33 -20.46 37.04
C LYS A 308 23.14 -20.66 36.09
N ASP A 309 21.92 -20.88 36.63
CA ASP A 309 20.74 -21.34 35.91
C ASP A 309 19.71 -20.24 35.63
N PHE A 310 19.86 -19.09 36.28
CA PHE A 310 18.91 -18.00 36.16
C PHE A 310 19.39 -16.94 35.17
N THR A 311 18.44 -16.43 34.41
CA THR A 311 18.65 -15.23 33.54
C THR A 311 17.52 -14.25 33.79
N PHE A 312 17.85 -13.05 34.21
CA PHE A 312 16.92 -11.93 34.27
C PHE A 312 17.10 -11.02 33.04
N THR A 313 16.03 -10.79 32.31
CA THR A 313 16.02 -9.95 31.10
C THR A 313 15.13 -8.75 31.33
N VAL A 314 15.65 -7.57 31.01
CA VAL A 314 14.86 -6.35 30.82
C VAL A 314 14.92 -5.97 29.34
N LYS A 315 13.76 -5.73 28.73
CA LYS A 315 13.66 -5.36 27.33
C LYS A 315 12.71 -4.19 27.16
N GLY A 316 13.13 -3.19 26.39
CA GLY A 316 12.32 -2.06 25.93
C GLY A 316 12.22 -2.08 24.42
N ASP A 317 11.04 -1.79 23.91
CA ASP A 317 10.75 -1.65 22.48
C ASP A 317 10.00 -0.34 22.25
N MET A 318 10.36 0.40 21.20
CA MET A 318 9.62 1.58 20.77
C MET A 318 9.40 1.55 19.26
N ASN A 319 8.22 2.02 18.85
CA ASN A 319 7.89 2.23 17.45
C ASN A 319 7.22 3.59 17.30
N LEU A 320 7.84 4.48 16.52
CA LEU A 320 7.36 5.81 16.22
C LEU A 320 7.15 5.91 14.71
N SER A 321 5.99 6.38 14.30
CA SER A 321 5.70 6.65 12.89
C SER A 321 4.88 7.92 12.75
N GLN A 322 5.32 8.81 11.89
CA GLN A 322 4.57 9.98 11.47
C GLN A 322 4.36 9.91 9.96
N SER A 323 3.14 10.15 9.52
CA SER A 323 2.75 10.21 8.11
C SER A 323 2.01 11.50 7.86
N ASP A 324 2.53 12.34 6.97
CA ASP A 324 1.93 13.60 6.54
C ASP A 324 1.49 13.45 5.07
N ASN A 325 0.18 13.43 4.85
CA ASN A 325 -0.41 13.40 3.51
C ASN A 325 -0.84 14.82 3.11
N ASN A 326 -0.45 15.22 1.90
CA ASN A 326 -0.77 16.49 1.29
C ASN A 326 -1.37 16.23 -0.08
N ALA A 327 -2.70 16.37 -0.18
CA ALA A 327 -3.42 16.24 -1.42
C ALA A 327 -3.91 17.61 -1.90
N TYR A 328 -3.81 17.85 -3.19
CA TYR A 328 -4.25 19.05 -3.90
C TYR A 328 -4.92 18.64 -5.20
N ASN A 329 -6.12 19.14 -5.44
CA ASN A 329 -6.78 19.06 -6.73
C ASN A 329 -6.95 20.47 -7.28
N ASN A 330 -6.57 20.63 -8.54
CA ASN A 330 -6.56 21.91 -9.25
C ASN A 330 -7.98 22.44 -9.51
N ALA A 331 -8.09 23.75 -9.79
CA ALA A 331 -9.37 24.41 -10.10
C ALA A 331 -9.71 24.40 -11.61
N ILE A 332 -8.85 23.85 -12.47
CA ILE A 332 -8.98 23.99 -13.94
C ILE A 332 -9.82 22.85 -14.50
N ILE A 333 -9.55 21.62 -14.06
CA ILE A 333 -10.13 20.39 -14.62
C ILE A 333 -10.31 19.34 -13.53
N GLY A 334 -11.26 18.45 -13.69
CA GLY A 334 -11.43 17.32 -12.80
C GLY A 334 -12.12 17.63 -11.48
N ASP A 335 -11.82 16.83 -10.46
CA ASP A 335 -12.54 16.84 -9.17
C ASP A 335 -12.43 18.15 -8.39
N GLY A 336 -11.41 18.94 -8.62
CA GLY A 336 -11.23 20.22 -7.95
C GLY A 336 -11.95 21.39 -8.61
N LYS A 337 -12.35 21.28 -9.90
CA LYS A 337 -12.93 22.37 -10.67
C LYS A 337 -14.19 22.93 -10.04
N GLY A 338 -15.15 22.09 -9.68
CA GLY A 338 -16.42 22.52 -9.07
C GLY A 338 -16.29 23.13 -7.67
N SER A 339 -15.13 23.03 -7.04
CA SER A 339 -14.79 23.60 -5.75
C SER A 339 -13.74 24.71 -5.85
N GLU A 340 -13.48 25.21 -7.05
CA GLU A 340 -12.45 26.22 -7.31
C GLU A 340 -11.08 25.83 -6.73
N GLY A 341 -10.71 24.55 -6.88
CA GLY A 341 -9.54 23.94 -6.27
C GLY A 341 -9.77 23.52 -4.81
N ARG A 342 -9.07 22.48 -4.39
CA ARG A 342 -9.17 21.96 -3.03
C ARG A 342 -7.84 21.42 -2.51
N ALA A 343 -7.61 21.57 -1.21
CA ALA A 343 -6.45 21.03 -0.53
C ALA A 343 -6.88 20.22 0.70
N ARG A 344 -6.23 19.07 0.88
CA ARG A 344 -6.37 18.21 2.06
C ARG A 344 -5.02 18.03 2.73
N ARG A 345 -5.02 18.07 4.04
CA ARG A 345 -3.87 17.80 4.90
C ARG A 345 -4.27 16.79 5.95
N GLU A 346 -3.50 15.72 6.04
CA GLU A 346 -3.65 14.70 7.08
C GLU A 346 -2.32 14.47 7.75
N THR A 347 -2.31 14.46 9.07
CA THR A 347 -1.17 14.04 9.87
C THR A 347 -1.59 12.89 10.76
N LEU A 348 -0.89 11.76 10.64
CA LEU A 348 -1.08 10.56 11.45
C LEU A 348 0.19 10.30 12.23
N ARG A 349 0.08 10.19 13.55
CA ARG A 349 1.20 9.87 14.43
C ARG A 349 0.89 8.63 15.23
N TYR A 350 1.76 7.65 15.11
CA TYR A 350 1.73 6.42 15.90
C TYR A 350 2.91 6.40 16.85
N LYS A 351 2.63 6.10 18.11
CA LYS A 351 3.65 5.85 19.13
C LYS A 351 3.29 4.57 19.87
N SER A 352 4.19 3.64 19.92
CA SER A 352 4.00 2.49 20.79
C SER A 352 5.28 2.14 21.54
N TYR A 353 5.11 1.68 22.77
CA TYR A 353 6.18 1.29 23.66
C TYR A 353 5.80 -0.05 24.29
N THR A 354 6.76 -0.97 24.33
CA THR A 354 6.65 -2.21 25.11
C THR A 354 7.79 -2.24 26.12
N PHE A 355 7.48 -2.51 27.37
CA PHE A 355 8.48 -2.74 28.40
C PHE A 355 8.23 -4.11 29.02
N GLN A 356 9.27 -4.95 29.07
CA GLN A 356 9.16 -6.34 29.50
C GLN A 356 10.27 -6.69 30.48
N GLN A 357 9.91 -7.39 31.56
CA GLN A 357 10.80 -8.03 32.50
C GLN A 357 10.56 -9.52 32.48
N GLN A 358 11.62 -10.31 32.42
CA GLN A 358 11.55 -11.78 32.38
C GLN A 358 12.54 -12.38 33.32
N LEU A 359 12.09 -13.41 34.05
CA LEU A 359 12.97 -14.28 34.79
C LEU A 359 12.87 -15.68 34.19
N LYS A 360 13.99 -16.19 33.75
CA LYS A 360 14.13 -17.53 33.18
C LYS A 360 15.02 -18.38 34.06
N TRP A 361 14.58 -19.62 34.37
CA TRP A 361 15.36 -20.66 35.02
C TRP A 361 15.47 -21.87 34.08
N THR A 362 16.71 -22.36 33.85
CA THR A 362 16.95 -23.54 33.01
C THR A 362 17.90 -24.46 33.72
N HIS A 363 17.46 -25.68 34.01
CA HIS A 363 18.28 -26.67 34.71
C HIS A 363 18.12 -28.08 34.14
N LEU A 364 19.22 -28.83 34.09
CA LEU A 364 19.31 -30.22 33.64
C LEU A 364 19.54 -31.15 34.83
N PHE A 365 18.53 -31.96 35.19
CA PHE A 365 18.60 -33.00 36.19
C PHE A 365 18.77 -34.36 35.53
N GLY A 366 20.01 -34.82 35.31
CA GLY A 366 20.25 -36.03 34.53
C GLY A 366 19.65 -35.92 33.12
N PRO A 367 18.68 -36.79 32.74
CA PRO A 367 18.04 -36.69 31.41
C PRO A 367 16.85 -35.73 31.34
N HIS A 368 16.54 -34.99 32.43
CA HIS A 368 15.37 -34.15 32.58
C HIS A 368 15.77 -32.68 32.46
N LEU A 369 15.39 -32.01 31.38
CA LEU A 369 15.61 -30.58 31.19
C LEU A 369 14.33 -29.81 31.54
N PHE A 370 14.44 -28.85 32.43
CA PHE A 370 13.39 -27.89 32.78
C PHE A 370 13.78 -26.47 32.28
N ASP A 371 12.84 -25.79 31.68
CA ASP A 371 12.94 -24.38 31.30
C ASP A 371 11.68 -23.66 31.78
N VAL A 372 11.82 -22.80 32.76
CA VAL A 372 10.73 -22.05 33.38
C VAL A 372 10.92 -20.59 33.10
N LEU A 373 9.87 -19.91 32.63
CA LEU A 373 9.84 -18.48 32.34
C LEU A 373 8.68 -17.85 33.11
N VAL A 374 8.94 -16.74 33.77
CA VAL A 374 7.93 -15.79 34.27
C VAL A 374 8.24 -14.44 33.72
N ALA A 375 7.22 -13.72 33.21
CA ALA A 375 7.43 -12.39 32.67
C ALA A 375 6.24 -11.47 32.99
N HIS A 376 6.56 -10.18 33.01
CA HIS A 376 5.64 -9.08 33.06
C HIS A 376 5.88 -8.17 31.85
N GLU A 377 4.81 -7.70 31.22
CA GLU A 377 4.85 -6.85 30.02
C GLU A 377 3.85 -5.71 30.13
N ASN A 378 4.30 -4.50 29.86
CA ASN A 378 3.46 -3.34 29.64
C ASN A 378 3.55 -2.93 28.19
N TYR A 379 2.41 -2.65 27.58
CA TYR A 379 2.30 -2.07 26.24
C TYR A 379 1.49 -0.79 26.28
N SER A 380 1.97 0.22 25.60
CA SER A 380 1.27 1.50 25.41
C SER A 380 1.25 1.85 23.95
N TYR A 381 0.10 2.25 23.46
CA TYR A 381 -0.14 2.72 22.10
C TYR A 381 -0.88 4.05 22.15
N ASN A 382 -0.44 4.98 21.31
CA ASN A 382 -1.07 6.26 21.09
C ASN A 382 -1.17 6.50 19.60
N TYR A 383 -2.34 6.89 19.15
CA TYR A 383 -2.63 7.32 17.79
C TYR A 383 -3.20 8.72 17.82
N ASP A 384 -2.57 9.64 17.13
CA ASP A 384 -2.96 11.05 17.02
C ASP A 384 -3.24 11.34 15.53
N TYR A 385 -4.44 11.77 15.24
CA TYR A 385 -4.95 12.09 13.91
C TYR A 385 -5.36 13.53 13.82
N MET A 386 -4.92 14.21 12.78
CA MET A 386 -5.34 15.57 12.45
C MET A 386 -5.66 15.65 10.96
N TYR A 387 -6.80 16.24 10.63
CA TYR A 387 -7.31 16.39 9.27
C TYR A 387 -7.78 17.80 9.03
N GLY A 388 -7.47 18.34 7.86
CA GLY A 388 -8.03 19.59 7.36
C GLY A 388 -8.34 19.50 5.87
N PHE A 389 -9.45 20.11 5.48
CA PHE A 389 -9.90 20.20 4.09
C PHE A 389 -10.41 21.61 3.80
N LYS A 390 -9.85 22.23 2.76
CA LYS A 390 -10.21 23.58 2.32
C LYS A 390 -10.44 23.61 0.83
N THR A 391 -11.31 24.54 0.39
CA THR A 391 -11.70 24.80 -0.99
C THR A 391 -11.58 26.29 -1.33
N ALA A 392 -11.83 26.66 -2.59
CA ALA A 392 -11.76 28.00 -3.13
C ALA A 392 -10.34 28.60 -3.02
N GLN A 393 -9.47 28.20 -3.95
CA GLN A 393 -8.09 28.71 -4.02
C GLN A 393 -8.06 30.13 -4.58
N ILE A 394 -7.11 30.95 -4.10
CA ILE A 394 -6.90 32.32 -4.58
C ILE A 394 -5.95 32.31 -5.80
N PHE A 395 -4.87 31.58 -5.72
CA PHE A 395 -3.85 31.48 -6.76
C PHE A 395 -3.66 30.04 -7.23
N PRO A 396 -3.53 29.77 -8.53
CA PRO A 396 -3.26 28.44 -9.05
C PRO A 396 -1.90 27.91 -8.55
N ASP A 397 -1.75 26.58 -8.55
CA ASP A 397 -0.51 25.85 -8.23
C ASP A 397 0.10 26.08 -6.83
N ARG A 398 -0.67 26.61 -5.88
CA ARG A 398 -0.23 26.84 -4.50
C ARG A 398 -1.06 25.98 -3.52
N PRO A 399 -0.59 24.76 -3.20
CA PRO A 399 -1.36 23.80 -2.40
C PRO A 399 -1.39 24.10 -0.88
N ASN A 400 -0.92 25.26 -0.42
CA ASN A 400 -0.89 25.61 0.99
C ASN A 400 -2.25 26.14 1.47
N PHE A 401 -2.67 25.77 2.67
CA PHE A 401 -3.97 26.13 3.24
C PHE A 401 -4.28 27.63 3.31
N ASN A 402 -3.25 28.47 3.43
CA ASN A 402 -3.43 29.93 3.40
C ASN A 402 -3.87 30.48 2.03
N ASN A 403 -3.78 29.65 1.00
CA ASN A 403 -4.23 29.97 -0.37
C ASN A 403 -5.70 29.59 -0.61
N PHE A 404 -6.43 29.09 0.40
CA PHE A 404 -7.81 28.64 0.28
C PHE A 404 -8.68 29.40 1.26
N THR A 405 -9.79 29.95 0.77
CA THR A 405 -10.65 30.84 1.56
C THR A 405 -11.66 30.10 2.41
N GLU A 406 -12.14 28.93 1.97
CA GLU A 406 -13.21 28.19 2.63
C GLU A 406 -12.69 26.98 3.40
N ILE A 407 -13.13 26.83 4.65
CA ILE A 407 -12.89 25.64 5.46
C ILE A 407 -14.07 24.69 5.26
N THR A 408 -13.82 23.55 4.62
CA THR A 408 -14.84 22.54 4.36
C THR A 408 -14.92 21.54 5.51
N SER A 409 -13.77 21.14 6.09
CA SER A 409 -13.71 20.26 7.25
C SER A 409 -12.42 20.49 8.03
N LEU A 410 -12.52 20.40 9.34
CA LEU A 410 -11.38 20.33 10.26
C LEU A 410 -11.75 19.33 11.35
N ASP A 411 -10.90 18.32 11.54
CA ASP A 411 -11.15 17.26 12.50
C ASP A 411 -9.84 16.75 13.11
N GLY A 412 -9.92 16.12 14.27
CA GLY A 412 -8.78 15.53 14.92
C GLY A 412 -9.20 14.77 16.18
N TYR A 413 -8.51 13.68 16.43
CA TYR A 413 -8.76 12.85 17.61
C TYR A 413 -7.50 12.10 18.03
N GLU A 414 -7.53 11.60 19.26
CA GLU A 414 -6.47 10.81 19.84
C GLU A 414 -7.06 9.52 20.42
N ASP A 415 -6.44 8.41 20.04
CA ASP A 415 -6.75 7.09 20.60
C ASP A 415 -5.59 6.60 21.46
N ASN A 416 -5.94 6.15 22.66
CA ASN A 416 -5.01 5.58 23.62
C ASN A 416 -5.38 4.13 23.93
N TYR A 417 -4.38 3.24 23.91
CA TYR A 417 -4.55 1.85 24.23
C TYR A 417 -3.39 1.35 25.08
N ARG A 418 -3.70 0.65 26.16
CA ARG A 418 -2.71 0.09 27.07
C ARG A 418 -3.07 -1.34 27.42
N THR A 419 -2.04 -2.18 27.50
CA THR A 419 -2.19 -3.51 28.08
C THR A 419 -1.12 -3.76 29.15
N GLU A 420 -1.49 -4.53 30.15
CA GLU A 420 -0.58 -5.07 31.15
C GLU A 420 -0.77 -6.59 31.18
N SER A 421 0.33 -7.32 31.22
CA SER A 421 0.31 -8.78 31.05
C SER A 421 1.29 -9.48 31.98
N TYR A 422 0.82 -10.56 32.57
CA TYR A 422 1.62 -11.50 33.37
C TYR A 422 1.60 -12.84 32.68
N LEU A 423 2.76 -13.46 32.46
CA LEU A 423 2.85 -14.73 31.78
C LEU A 423 3.80 -15.69 32.51
N GLY A 424 3.48 -16.96 32.46
CA GLY A 424 4.31 -18.05 32.91
C GLY A 424 4.36 -19.18 31.88
N ARG A 425 5.50 -19.81 31.73
CA ARG A 425 5.69 -20.97 30.87
C ARG A 425 6.63 -21.96 31.49
N ILE A 426 6.28 -23.25 31.42
CA ILE A 426 7.12 -24.36 31.80
C ILE A 426 7.31 -25.25 30.59
N ARG A 427 8.57 -25.53 30.24
CA ARG A 427 8.96 -26.54 29.28
C ARG A 427 9.68 -27.64 29.99
N TYR A 428 9.28 -28.85 29.71
CA TYR A 428 9.94 -30.06 30.19
C TYR A 428 10.37 -30.89 28.97
N ASN A 429 11.61 -31.34 28.99
CA ASN A 429 12.17 -32.23 27.97
C ASN A 429 12.80 -33.44 28.69
N TYR A 430 12.48 -34.64 28.19
CA TYR A 430 13.08 -35.87 28.64
C TYR A 430 13.80 -36.56 27.50
N ARG A 431 15.13 -36.71 27.64
CA ARG A 431 16.03 -37.37 26.68
C ARG A 431 15.90 -36.87 25.22
N ASP A 432 15.51 -35.64 25.01
CA ASP A 432 15.20 -35.06 23.66
C ASP A 432 14.11 -35.79 22.87
N ARG A 433 13.36 -36.71 23.53
CA ARG A 433 12.28 -37.51 22.92
C ARG A 433 10.89 -37.00 23.26
N TYR A 434 10.68 -36.68 24.52
CA TYR A 434 9.39 -36.23 25.03
C TYR A 434 9.47 -34.80 25.48
N ASN A 435 8.62 -33.96 24.92
CA ASN A 435 8.54 -32.55 25.28
C ASN A 435 7.12 -32.22 25.73
N LEU A 436 7.01 -31.51 26.82
CA LEU A 436 5.77 -30.95 27.36
C LEU A 436 5.98 -29.44 27.54
N GLU A 437 5.02 -28.65 27.08
CA GLU A 437 4.98 -27.21 27.31
C GLU A 437 3.62 -26.84 27.91
N VAL A 438 3.64 -26.05 28.97
CA VAL A 438 2.43 -25.47 29.58
C VAL A 438 2.68 -23.97 29.68
N SER A 439 1.71 -23.17 29.23
CA SER A 439 1.75 -21.73 29.41
C SER A 439 0.46 -21.19 29.99
N PHE A 440 0.60 -20.11 30.74
CA PHE A 440 -0.48 -19.32 31.28
C PHE A 440 -0.17 -17.85 31.08
N ARG A 441 -1.17 -17.08 30.65
CA ARG A 441 -1.08 -15.63 30.50
C ARG A 441 -2.35 -14.97 31.00
N ARG A 442 -2.18 -13.86 31.70
CA ARG A 442 -3.26 -12.97 32.13
C ARG A 442 -3.03 -11.60 31.58
N ASP A 443 -3.95 -11.10 30.74
CA ASP A 443 -3.89 -9.81 30.08
C ASP A 443 -4.98 -8.87 30.58
N GLY A 444 -4.59 -7.66 30.96
CA GLY A 444 -5.50 -6.54 31.20
C GLY A 444 -5.47 -5.59 30.00
N SER A 445 -6.65 -5.23 29.47
CA SER A 445 -6.78 -4.33 28.33
C SER A 445 -7.61 -3.10 28.68
N SER A 446 -7.12 -1.91 28.32
CA SER A 446 -7.83 -0.64 28.54
C SER A 446 -9.09 -0.47 27.70
N ARG A 447 -9.37 -1.38 26.76
CA ARG A 447 -10.58 -1.39 25.93
C ARG A 447 -11.82 -1.85 26.70
N PHE A 448 -11.63 -2.47 27.88
CA PHE A 448 -12.71 -3.02 28.68
C PHE A 448 -12.89 -2.24 29.99
N HIS A 449 -14.11 -2.27 30.50
CA HIS A 449 -14.44 -1.69 31.81
C HIS A 449 -13.50 -2.23 32.90
N PRO A 450 -13.12 -1.43 33.93
CA PRO A 450 -12.23 -1.86 35.00
C PRO A 450 -12.55 -3.22 35.60
N ASP A 451 -13.84 -3.55 35.80
CA ASP A 451 -14.28 -4.79 36.41
C ASP A 451 -14.09 -6.03 35.53
N ASN A 452 -14.05 -5.86 34.19
CA ASN A 452 -13.98 -6.93 33.19
C ASN A 452 -12.70 -6.88 32.33
N ARG A 453 -11.72 -6.11 32.73
CA ARG A 453 -10.53 -5.78 31.97
C ARG A 453 -9.56 -6.94 31.79
N TRP A 454 -9.60 -7.93 32.70
CA TRP A 454 -8.63 -9.01 32.78
C TRP A 454 -9.15 -10.31 32.16
N GLY A 455 -8.42 -10.81 31.14
CA GLY A 455 -8.62 -12.13 30.54
C GLY A 455 -7.52 -13.11 30.90
N ASN A 456 -7.86 -14.38 31.04
CA ASN A 456 -6.92 -15.48 31.32
C ASN A 456 -6.84 -16.39 30.09
N PHE A 457 -5.62 -16.72 29.70
CA PHE A 457 -5.33 -17.54 28.51
C PHE A 457 -4.33 -18.61 28.88
N GLY A 458 -4.43 -19.79 28.30
CA GLY A 458 -3.51 -20.87 28.59
C GLY A 458 -3.34 -21.83 27.44
N SER A 459 -2.24 -22.56 27.46
CA SER A 459 -2.01 -23.63 26.50
C SER A 459 -1.24 -24.79 27.10
N VAL A 460 -1.48 -25.98 26.56
CA VAL A 460 -0.69 -27.18 26.78
C VAL A 460 -0.32 -27.79 25.43
N GLY A 461 0.93 -28.16 25.28
CA GLY A 461 1.45 -28.82 24.08
C GLY A 461 2.37 -29.97 24.46
N ALA A 462 2.24 -31.08 23.78
CA ALA A 462 3.14 -32.22 23.94
C ALA A 462 3.66 -32.68 22.59
N ASN A 463 4.89 -33.16 22.56
CA ASN A 463 5.40 -33.83 21.38
C ASN A 463 6.28 -35.03 21.77
N TRP A 464 6.21 -36.05 20.92
CA TRP A 464 6.98 -37.27 21.01
C TRP A 464 7.77 -37.48 19.71
N ILE A 465 9.09 -37.58 19.80
CA ILE A 465 9.97 -37.86 18.70
C ILE A 465 10.13 -39.38 18.63
N ILE A 466 9.24 -40.03 17.90
CA ILE A 466 9.14 -41.50 17.77
C ILE A 466 10.38 -42.04 17.08
N SER A 467 10.98 -41.32 16.13
CA SER A 467 12.19 -41.76 15.42
C SER A 467 13.41 -41.93 16.33
N GLU A 468 13.42 -41.34 17.54
CA GLU A 468 14.50 -41.47 18.51
C GLU A 468 14.30 -42.67 19.49
N GLU A 469 13.23 -43.44 19.33
CA GLU A 469 12.97 -44.61 20.17
C GLU A 469 13.80 -45.82 19.73
N GLU A 470 14.11 -46.70 20.71
CA GLU A 470 14.92 -47.88 20.49
C GLU A 470 14.32 -48.80 19.40
N PHE A 471 12.98 -48.93 19.38
CA PHE A 471 12.28 -49.78 18.38
C PHE A 471 12.35 -49.22 16.97
N MET A 472 12.70 -47.91 16.78
CA MET A 472 12.84 -47.28 15.46
C MET A 472 14.26 -47.36 14.88
N LYS A 473 15.27 -47.72 15.70
CA LYS A 473 16.69 -47.74 15.27
C LYS A 473 16.95 -48.62 14.04
N GLY A 474 16.14 -49.64 13.79
CA GLY A 474 16.20 -50.49 12.61
C GLY A 474 15.50 -49.98 11.35
N VAL A 475 14.73 -48.91 11.45
CA VAL A 475 13.87 -48.39 10.38
C VAL A 475 14.62 -47.28 9.61
N ARG A 476 15.46 -47.67 8.64
CA ARG A 476 16.38 -46.77 7.93
C ARG A 476 15.71 -45.80 6.92
N TRP A 477 14.47 -46.06 6.54
CA TRP A 477 13.74 -45.23 5.59
C TRP A 477 12.96 -44.06 6.25
N VAL A 478 12.89 -44.03 7.58
CA VAL A 478 12.26 -42.95 8.36
C VAL A 478 13.35 -42.13 9.05
N ASN A 479 13.64 -40.92 8.55
CA ASN A 479 14.65 -40.05 9.13
C ASN A 479 14.12 -39.27 10.36
N ASN A 480 12.85 -38.86 10.32
CA ASN A 480 12.21 -38.14 11.41
C ASN A 480 10.71 -38.45 11.46
N LEU A 481 10.26 -38.99 12.59
CA LEU A 481 8.85 -39.22 12.87
C LEU A 481 8.53 -38.57 14.21
N LYS A 482 7.67 -37.56 14.18
CA LYS A 482 7.27 -36.79 15.37
C LYS A 482 5.77 -36.64 15.45
N LEU A 483 5.21 -37.03 16.57
CA LEU A 483 3.81 -36.79 16.92
C LEU A 483 3.72 -35.50 17.76
N ARG A 484 2.79 -34.63 17.44
CA ARG A 484 2.49 -33.43 18.25
C ARG A 484 1.00 -33.32 18.50
N ALA A 485 0.67 -32.88 19.72
CA ALA A 485 -0.67 -32.48 20.08
C ALA A 485 -0.58 -31.17 20.87
N ASN A 486 -1.46 -30.25 20.62
CA ASN A 486 -1.55 -29.01 21.40
C ASN A 486 -3.00 -28.58 21.54
N TYR A 487 -3.27 -27.90 22.66
CA TYR A 487 -4.53 -27.22 22.95
C TYR A 487 -4.20 -25.85 23.54
N GLY A 488 -4.93 -24.82 23.15
CA GLY A 488 -4.71 -23.50 23.72
C GLY A 488 -5.91 -22.60 23.50
N GLN A 489 -6.01 -21.62 24.38
CA GLN A 489 -7.00 -20.57 24.34
C GLN A 489 -6.28 -19.24 24.17
N VAL A 490 -6.70 -18.46 23.17
CA VAL A 490 -6.20 -17.12 22.86
C VAL A 490 -7.36 -16.13 22.90
N GLY A 491 -7.05 -14.88 23.19
CA GLY A 491 -8.02 -13.78 23.20
C GLY A 491 -7.93 -12.92 21.96
N ASN A 492 -8.94 -12.07 21.80
CA ASN A 492 -8.96 -11.01 20.80
C ASN A 492 -9.70 -9.80 21.36
N ASP A 493 -9.00 -8.67 21.49
CA ASP A 493 -9.59 -7.39 21.89
C ASP A 493 -9.69 -6.38 20.74
N ALA A 494 -9.26 -6.76 19.52
CA ALA A 494 -9.23 -5.87 18.36
C ALA A 494 -10.65 -5.45 17.88
N GLY A 495 -11.68 -6.25 18.18
CA GLY A 495 -13.07 -5.93 17.89
C GLY A 495 -13.73 -4.97 18.88
N ALA A 496 -13.11 -4.70 20.02
CA ALA A 496 -13.60 -3.73 20.98
C ALA A 496 -13.08 -2.33 20.63
N GLY A 497 -13.97 -1.32 20.62
CA GLY A 497 -13.56 0.08 20.48
C GLY A 497 -12.66 0.51 21.65
N TYR A 498 -11.84 1.56 21.45
CA TYR A 498 -10.92 2.02 22.51
C TYR A 498 -11.65 2.49 23.77
N TYR A 499 -12.86 3.03 23.63
CA TYR A 499 -13.66 3.60 24.71
C TYR A 499 -15.11 3.09 24.73
N GLY A 500 -15.38 1.96 24.04
CA GLY A 500 -16.75 1.44 23.89
C GLY A 500 -17.50 1.13 25.19
N TYR A 501 -16.78 0.99 26.33
CA TYR A 501 -17.39 0.80 27.63
C TYR A 501 -17.83 2.11 28.33
N MET A 502 -17.52 3.27 27.73
CA MET A 502 -17.90 4.60 28.23
C MET A 502 -19.18 5.14 27.59
N SER A 503 -19.71 4.47 26.56
CA SER A 503 -20.89 4.88 25.79
C SER A 503 -22.18 4.28 26.31
#